data_35f064a4316e007e1787d1ea97125d11
#
_entry.id   35f064a4316e007e1787d1ea97125d11
#
_cell.length_a   1.000
_cell.length_b   1.000
_cell.length_c   1.000
_cell.angle_alpha   90.00
_cell.angle_beta   90.00
_cell.angle_gamma   90.00
#
_symmetry.space_group_name_H-M   'P 1'
#
loop_
_entity.id
_entity.type
_entity.pdbx_description
1 polymer ?
#
loop_
_entity_poly.entity_id
_entity_poly.type
_entity_poly.pdbx_seq_one_letter_code
_entity_poly.pdbx_strand_id
1 'polypeptide(L)'
;RIMGEKFTKLLSPWKLVSQREIFIKGRKQFAIDTLGISCLDYLELYKKFTYTNQESYRLDHICNVELGEKKLDHSEYDTFKEFYENNWKKFIDYNIHDVRLVDKLDDKMKLIDLAYTMAYDAKVNYEDVFSQVRMWDNYIYNELNKRKIAIPPKKESTKDTKYAGAY
;
A
#
# COMPACT_ATOMS: atom_id res chain seq x y z
N ARG A 1 9.06 12.63 10.43
CA ARG A 1 9.76 13.92 10.71
C ARG A 1 10.07 14.12 12.20
N ILE A 2 9.21 13.67 13.11
CA ILE A 2 9.38 13.89 14.57
C ILE A 2 10.55 13.08 15.13
N MET A 3 10.76 11.88 14.65
CA MET A 3 11.75 10.94 15.21
C MET A 3 13.11 10.91 14.49
N GLY A 4 13.21 11.52 13.30
CA GLY A 4 14.44 11.61 12.52
C GLY A 4 14.92 10.28 11.89
N GLU A 5 15.93 10.37 11.02
CA GLU A 5 16.48 9.23 10.24
C GLU A 5 17.02 8.10 11.15
N LYS A 6 17.55 8.44 12.30
CA LYS A 6 18.12 7.48 13.25
C LYS A 6 17.08 6.46 13.73
N PHE A 7 15.85 6.89 13.98
CA PHE A 7 14.75 5.99 14.39
C PHE A 7 14.20 5.20 13.20
N THR A 8 14.16 5.79 12.01
CA THR A 8 13.72 5.09 10.80
C THR A 8 14.64 3.91 10.49
N LYS A 9 15.95 4.05 10.71
CA LYS A 9 16.92 2.95 10.57
C LYS A 9 16.66 1.80 11.54
N LEU A 10 16.11 2.07 12.72
CA LEU A 10 15.77 1.00 13.68
C LEU A 10 14.59 0.14 13.23
N LEU A 11 13.73 0.63 12.34
CA LEU A 11 12.64 -0.14 11.77
C LEU A 11 13.14 -1.19 10.77
N SER A 12 14.24 -0.91 10.08
CA SER A 12 14.84 -1.86 9.15
C SER A 12 15.63 -2.94 9.89
N PRO A 13 15.42 -4.24 9.61
CA PRO A 13 16.21 -5.33 10.19
C PRO A 13 17.70 -5.22 9.84
N TRP A 14 18.01 -4.57 8.72
CA TRP A 14 19.40 -4.33 8.28
C TRP A 14 19.89 -2.92 8.59
N LYS A 15 19.12 -2.10 9.29
CA LYS A 15 19.42 -0.69 9.60
C LYS A 15 19.67 0.15 8.36
N LEU A 16 19.07 -0.23 7.24
CA LEU A 16 19.17 0.45 5.95
C LEU A 16 17.86 1.13 5.60
N VAL A 17 17.96 2.36 5.16
CA VAL A 17 16.83 3.13 4.64
C VAL A 17 17.23 3.77 3.32
N SER A 18 16.31 3.87 2.39
CA SER A 18 16.45 4.60 1.14
C SER A 18 15.51 5.80 1.16
N GLN A 19 15.96 6.92 0.63
CA GLN A 19 15.15 8.12 0.50
C GLN A 19 14.89 8.38 -0.98
N ARG A 20 13.62 8.56 -1.34
CA ARG A 20 13.21 8.91 -2.70
C ARG A 20 12.34 10.14 -2.72
N GLU A 21 12.42 10.90 -3.80
CA GLU A 21 11.57 12.03 -4.04
C GLU A 21 10.24 11.57 -4.62
N ILE A 22 9.14 12.06 -4.05
CA ILE A 22 7.79 11.82 -4.56
C ILE A 22 7.07 13.16 -4.75
N PHE A 23 6.21 13.22 -5.74
CA PHE A 23 5.37 14.39 -5.98
C PHE A 23 3.93 14.05 -5.58
N ILE A 24 3.42 14.72 -4.55
CA ILE A 24 2.04 14.57 -4.11
C ILE A 24 1.34 15.90 -4.32
N LYS A 25 0.29 15.90 -5.15
CA LYS A 25 -0.49 17.13 -5.48
C LYS A 25 0.41 18.30 -5.92
N GLY A 26 1.41 18.01 -6.78
CA GLY A 26 2.35 19.02 -7.30
C GLY A 26 3.41 19.51 -6.30
N ARG A 27 3.45 18.98 -5.08
CA ARG A 27 4.46 19.32 -4.07
C ARG A 27 5.49 18.19 -3.94
N LYS A 28 6.76 18.58 -3.99
CA LYS A 28 7.89 17.69 -3.74
C LYS A 28 7.88 17.26 -2.27
N GLN A 29 7.89 15.96 -2.04
CA GLN A 29 8.01 15.34 -0.73
C GLN A 29 9.06 14.24 -0.76
N PHE A 30 9.57 13.86 0.42
CA PHE A 30 10.49 12.76 0.56
C PHE A 30 9.77 11.58 1.22
N ALA A 31 9.80 10.44 0.56
CA ALA A 31 9.44 9.15 1.15
C ALA A 31 10.70 8.45 1.64
N ILE A 32 10.59 7.78 2.77
CA ILE A 32 11.67 6.96 3.34
C ILE A 32 11.19 5.52 3.26
N ASP A 33 11.91 4.71 2.49
CA ASP A 33 11.66 3.30 2.34
C ASP A 33 12.60 2.53 3.28
N THR A 34 12.04 1.73 4.17
CA THR A 34 12.80 0.86 5.10
C THR A 34 13.13 -0.45 4.40
N LEU A 35 14.40 -0.70 4.13
CA LEU A 35 14.81 -1.94 3.47
C LEU A 35 14.59 -3.16 4.38
N GLY A 36 14.03 -4.22 3.80
CA GLY A 36 13.71 -5.46 4.50
C GLY A 36 12.33 -5.49 5.15
N ILE A 37 11.53 -4.44 4.98
CA ILE A 37 10.13 -4.40 5.37
C ILE A 37 9.31 -3.97 4.17
N SER A 38 8.33 -4.77 3.81
CA SER A 38 7.34 -4.42 2.79
C SER A 38 6.16 -3.70 3.43
N CYS A 39 5.76 -2.58 2.86
CA CYS A 39 4.60 -1.81 3.30
C CYS A 39 3.45 -2.02 2.32
N LEU A 40 2.38 -2.66 2.78
CA LEU A 40 1.15 -2.84 2.01
C LEU A 40 0.09 -1.88 2.54
N ASP A 41 -0.34 -0.93 1.71
CA ASP A 41 -1.47 -0.07 2.03
C ASP A 41 -2.77 -0.84 1.81
N TYR A 42 -3.53 -1.04 2.89
CA TYR A 42 -4.78 -1.81 2.83
C TYR A 42 -5.83 -1.15 1.93
N LEU A 43 -5.85 0.17 1.86
CA LEU A 43 -6.73 0.91 0.95
C LEU A 43 -6.41 0.60 -0.53
N GLU A 44 -5.12 0.53 -0.86
CA GLU A 44 -4.70 0.19 -2.22
C GLU A 44 -4.99 -1.29 -2.54
N LEU A 45 -4.83 -2.20 -1.57
CA LEU A 45 -5.25 -3.60 -1.72
C LEU A 45 -6.75 -3.69 -1.97
N TYR A 46 -7.55 -3.01 -1.16
CA TYR A 46 -9.00 -2.98 -1.31
C TYR A 46 -9.41 -2.48 -2.70
N LYS A 47 -8.90 -1.33 -3.14
CA LYS A 47 -9.21 -0.77 -4.46
C LYS A 47 -8.80 -1.69 -5.61
N LYS A 48 -7.67 -2.38 -5.47
CA LYS A 48 -7.14 -3.20 -6.55
C LYS A 48 -7.85 -4.53 -6.69
N PHE A 49 -8.22 -5.15 -5.59
CA PHE A 49 -8.71 -6.52 -5.56
C PHE A 49 -10.21 -6.64 -5.28
N THR A 50 -10.91 -5.52 -5.09
CA THR A 50 -12.37 -5.51 -5.08
C THR A 50 -12.90 -5.02 -6.43
N TYR A 51 -13.91 -5.72 -6.95
CA TYR A 51 -14.49 -5.41 -8.27
C TYR A 51 -15.59 -4.34 -8.22
N THR A 52 -16.05 -3.98 -7.03
CA THR A 52 -17.10 -2.99 -6.83
C THR A 52 -16.52 -1.62 -6.51
N ASN A 53 -16.87 -0.64 -7.32
CA ASN A 53 -16.55 0.75 -6.99
C ASN A 53 -17.43 1.22 -5.82
N GLN A 54 -16.81 1.87 -4.84
CA GLN A 54 -17.47 2.43 -3.68
C GLN A 54 -17.69 3.93 -3.88
N GLU A 55 -18.78 4.46 -3.33
CA GLU A 55 -19.06 5.90 -3.32
C GLU A 55 -18.00 6.68 -2.54
N SER A 56 -17.45 6.06 -1.50
CA SER A 56 -16.37 6.60 -0.69
C SER A 56 -15.40 5.51 -0.23
N TYR A 57 -14.10 5.82 -0.28
CA TYR A 57 -13.05 4.95 0.23
C TYR A 57 -12.55 5.35 1.63
N ARG A 58 -13.36 6.09 2.37
CA ARG A 58 -13.08 6.35 3.79
C ARG A 58 -13.30 5.08 4.60
N LEU A 59 -12.46 4.84 5.60
CA LEU A 59 -12.53 3.64 6.42
C LEU A 59 -13.91 3.43 7.03
N ASP A 60 -14.56 4.49 7.50
CA ASP A 60 -15.92 4.43 8.05
C ASP A 60 -16.94 3.87 7.05
N HIS A 61 -16.90 4.38 5.80
CA HIS A 61 -17.80 3.92 4.75
C HIS A 61 -17.56 2.45 4.41
N ILE A 62 -16.29 2.08 4.19
CA ILE A 62 -15.93 0.71 3.85
C ILE A 62 -16.30 -0.26 4.97
N CYS A 63 -16.02 0.09 6.22
CA CYS A 63 -16.39 -0.75 7.37
C CYS A 63 -17.90 -0.90 7.49
N ASN A 64 -18.67 0.16 7.23
CA ASN A 64 -20.13 0.07 7.25
C ASN A 64 -20.65 -0.85 6.14
N VAL A 65 -20.11 -0.75 4.93
CA VAL A 65 -20.51 -1.59 3.79
C VAL A 65 -20.10 -3.05 4.01
N GLU A 66 -18.86 -3.28 4.42
CA GLU A 66 -18.32 -4.63 4.51
C GLU A 66 -18.63 -5.33 5.83
N LEU A 67 -18.58 -4.62 6.95
CA LEU A 67 -18.74 -5.20 8.28
C LEU A 67 -20.08 -4.85 8.95
N GLY A 68 -20.77 -3.81 8.48
CA GLY A 68 -21.90 -3.22 9.18
C GLY A 68 -21.51 -2.41 10.43
N GLU A 69 -20.22 -2.17 10.61
CA GLU A 69 -19.67 -1.43 11.75
C GLU A 69 -19.27 -0.01 11.33
N LYS A 70 -19.34 0.92 12.26
CA LYS A 70 -18.94 2.33 12.06
C LYS A 70 -17.79 2.69 12.99
N LYS A 71 -17.06 3.74 12.61
CA LYS A 71 -16.05 4.36 13.46
C LYS A 71 -16.68 4.95 14.74
N LEU A 72 -15.84 5.13 15.75
CA LEU A 72 -16.22 5.89 16.93
C LEU A 72 -16.47 7.36 16.53
N ASP A 73 -17.54 7.93 17.04
CA ASP A 73 -17.87 9.33 16.78
C ASP A 73 -16.92 10.27 17.56
N HIS A 74 -16.47 11.31 16.89
CA HIS A 74 -15.63 12.37 17.42
C HIS A 74 -16.11 13.75 16.95
N SER A 75 -17.37 13.85 16.50
CA SER A 75 -17.99 15.09 16.01
C SER A 75 -18.11 16.19 17.07
N GLU A 76 -17.82 15.86 18.32
CA GLU A 76 -17.75 16.82 19.44
C GLU A 76 -16.57 17.81 19.31
N TYR A 77 -15.60 17.52 18.43
CA TYR A 77 -14.39 18.32 18.24
C TYR A 77 -14.24 18.78 16.79
N ASP A 78 -13.96 20.07 16.61
CA ASP A 78 -13.81 20.66 15.26
C ASP A 78 -12.52 20.19 14.57
N THR A 79 -11.48 19.88 15.34
CA THR A 79 -10.19 19.47 14.81
C THR A 79 -9.61 18.28 15.58
N PHE A 80 -8.79 17.45 14.89
CA PHE A 80 -8.05 16.39 15.55
C PHE A 80 -7.08 16.90 16.64
N LYS A 81 -6.57 18.12 16.49
CA LYS A 81 -5.71 18.75 17.49
C LYS A 81 -6.49 19.01 18.77
N GLU A 82 -7.66 19.59 18.66
CA GLU A 82 -8.55 19.84 19.80
C GLU A 82 -8.97 18.54 20.48
N PHE A 83 -9.31 17.51 19.70
CA PHE A 83 -9.62 16.18 20.22
C PHE A 83 -8.46 15.59 21.03
N TYR A 84 -7.25 15.63 20.50
CA TYR A 84 -6.05 15.15 21.18
C TYR A 84 -5.74 15.94 22.46
N GLU A 85 -5.83 17.28 22.43
CA GLU A 85 -5.50 18.15 23.57
C GLU A 85 -6.54 18.03 24.69
N ASN A 86 -7.84 17.90 24.35
CA ASN A 86 -8.90 17.88 25.35
C ASN A 86 -9.24 16.48 25.88
N ASN A 87 -9.05 15.43 25.06
CA ASN A 87 -9.40 14.06 25.46
C ASN A 87 -8.46 13.02 24.84
N TRP A 88 -7.21 13.06 25.27
CA TRP A 88 -6.18 12.17 24.75
C TRP A 88 -6.52 10.67 24.92
N LYS A 89 -7.23 10.30 25.99
CA LYS A 89 -7.64 8.92 26.24
C LYS A 89 -8.62 8.44 25.18
N LYS A 90 -9.70 9.20 24.95
CA LYS A 90 -10.68 8.90 23.89
C LYS A 90 -10.02 8.90 22.51
N PHE A 91 -9.02 9.77 22.28
CA PHE A 91 -8.24 9.80 21.08
C PHE A 91 -7.42 8.53 20.86
N ILE A 92 -6.81 7.98 21.90
CA ILE A 92 -6.11 6.69 21.83
C ILE A 92 -7.10 5.55 21.54
N ASP A 93 -8.23 5.50 22.26
CA ASP A 93 -9.27 4.49 22.04
C ASP A 93 -9.80 4.54 20.60
N TYR A 94 -9.98 5.74 20.03
CA TYR A 94 -10.35 5.96 18.65
C TYR A 94 -9.32 5.36 17.68
N ASN A 95 -8.03 5.62 17.88
CA ASN A 95 -6.98 5.06 17.03
C ASN A 95 -6.89 3.53 17.13
N ILE A 96 -7.04 2.99 18.33
CA ILE A 96 -7.06 1.52 18.54
C ILE A 96 -8.27 0.91 17.82
N HIS A 97 -9.42 1.57 17.88
CA HIS A 97 -10.62 1.12 17.18
C HIS A 97 -10.42 1.11 15.65
N ASP A 98 -9.83 2.17 15.10
CA ASP A 98 -9.52 2.24 13.66
C ASP A 98 -8.60 1.08 13.21
N VAL A 99 -7.58 0.74 13.99
CA VAL A 99 -6.70 -0.40 13.71
C VAL A 99 -7.48 -1.72 13.74
N ARG A 100 -8.33 -1.92 14.75
CA ARG A 100 -9.17 -3.12 14.86
C ARG A 100 -10.18 -3.27 13.72
N LEU A 101 -10.69 -2.16 13.19
CA LEU A 101 -11.57 -2.19 12.02
C LEU A 101 -10.83 -2.68 10.78
N VAL A 102 -9.57 -2.28 10.57
CA VAL A 102 -8.76 -2.77 9.46
C VAL A 102 -8.46 -4.26 9.63
N ASP A 103 -8.14 -4.70 10.82
CA ASP A 103 -7.91 -6.10 11.16
C ASP A 103 -9.15 -6.98 10.85
N LYS A 104 -10.33 -6.54 11.28
CA LYS A 104 -11.59 -7.21 10.95
C LYS A 104 -11.90 -7.22 9.44
N LEU A 105 -11.56 -6.14 8.74
CA LEU A 105 -11.71 -6.10 7.29
C LEU A 105 -10.83 -7.15 6.63
N ASP A 106 -9.58 -7.28 7.07
CA ASP A 106 -8.69 -8.30 6.51
C ASP A 106 -9.12 -9.70 6.91
N ASP A 107 -9.62 -9.91 8.11
CA ASP A 107 -10.19 -11.19 8.54
C ASP A 107 -11.35 -11.65 7.64
N LYS A 108 -12.18 -10.71 7.18
CA LYS A 108 -13.28 -11.00 6.26
C LYS A 108 -12.81 -11.17 4.82
N MET A 109 -11.96 -10.28 4.34
CA MET A 109 -11.64 -10.15 2.92
C MET A 109 -10.39 -10.91 2.51
N LYS A 110 -9.48 -11.18 3.44
CA LYS A 110 -8.23 -11.93 3.23
C LYS A 110 -7.34 -11.35 2.11
N LEU A 111 -7.31 -10.02 1.99
CA LEU A 111 -6.55 -9.35 0.93
C LEU A 111 -5.04 -9.43 1.14
N ILE A 112 -4.59 -9.49 2.39
CA ILE A 112 -3.17 -9.69 2.71
C ILE A 112 -2.75 -11.10 2.31
N ASP A 113 -3.55 -12.13 2.63
CA ASP A 113 -3.28 -13.51 2.23
C ASP A 113 -3.26 -13.66 0.70
N LEU A 114 -4.17 -12.96 0.00
CA LEU A 114 -4.19 -12.90 -1.45
C LEU A 114 -2.89 -12.29 -2.00
N ALA A 115 -2.47 -11.14 -1.46
CA ALA A 115 -1.23 -10.47 -1.86
C ALA A 115 -0.01 -11.38 -1.64
N TYR A 116 0.06 -12.08 -0.52
CA TYR A 116 1.15 -13.03 -0.22
C TYR A 116 1.17 -14.20 -1.20
N THR A 117 0.02 -14.78 -1.49
CA THR A 117 -0.10 -15.89 -2.45
C THR A 117 0.36 -15.46 -3.84
N MET A 118 -0.11 -14.29 -4.30
CA MET A 118 0.28 -13.76 -5.61
C MET A 118 1.78 -13.45 -5.69
N ALA A 119 2.34 -12.84 -4.65
CA ALA A 119 3.76 -12.52 -4.61
C ALA A 119 4.62 -13.79 -4.61
N TYR A 120 4.21 -14.80 -3.84
CA TYR A 120 4.89 -16.08 -3.76
C TYR A 120 4.88 -16.82 -5.11
N ASP A 121 3.73 -16.90 -5.77
CA ASP A 121 3.59 -17.54 -7.07
C ASP A 121 4.40 -16.84 -8.15
N ALA A 122 4.35 -15.52 -8.20
CA ALA A 122 5.10 -14.72 -9.17
C ALA A 122 6.60 -14.60 -8.81
N LYS A 123 6.99 -14.95 -7.59
CA LYS A 123 8.35 -14.75 -7.03
C LYS A 123 8.79 -13.30 -7.10
N VAL A 124 7.92 -12.42 -6.65
CA VAL A 124 8.15 -10.98 -6.53
C VAL A 124 8.09 -10.52 -5.07
N ASN A 125 8.51 -9.29 -4.79
CA ASN A 125 8.30 -8.71 -3.48
C ASN A 125 6.80 -8.44 -3.25
N TYR A 126 6.37 -8.42 -1.99
CA TYR A 126 4.96 -8.20 -1.64
C TYR A 126 4.39 -6.89 -2.21
N GLU A 127 5.19 -5.82 -2.27
CA GLU A 127 4.78 -4.54 -2.86
C GLU A 127 4.62 -4.60 -4.39
N ASP A 128 5.28 -5.54 -5.05
CA ASP A 128 5.23 -5.66 -6.51
C ASP A 128 3.88 -6.22 -7.00
N VAL A 129 3.04 -6.76 -6.12
CA VAL A 129 1.68 -7.19 -6.47
C VAL A 129 0.80 -6.04 -6.97
N PHE A 130 1.15 -4.81 -6.62
CA PHE A 130 0.50 -3.62 -7.17
C PHE A 130 0.87 -3.34 -8.63
N SER A 131 1.96 -3.92 -9.14
CA SER A 131 2.43 -3.73 -10.51
C SER A 131 2.16 -4.96 -11.36
N GLN A 132 1.11 -4.92 -12.19
CA GLN A 132 0.79 -6.01 -13.11
C GLN A 132 1.96 -6.33 -14.05
N VAL A 133 2.67 -5.31 -14.53
CA VAL A 133 3.81 -5.49 -15.44
C VAL A 133 4.91 -6.30 -14.77
N ARG A 134 5.29 -5.96 -13.54
CA ARG A 134 6.31 -6.70 -12.78
C ARG A 134 5.88 -8.14 -12.52
N MET A 135 4.61 -8.35 -12.18
CA MET A 135 4.07 -9.70 -11.97
C MET A 135 4.20 -10.54 -13.24
N TRP A 136 3.74 -10.04 -14.39
CA TRP A 136 3.82 -10.75 -15.67
C TRP A 136 5.26 -10.94 -16.14
N ASP A 137 6.12 -9.93 -16.03
CA ASP A 137 7.54 -10.06 -16.34
C ASP A 137 8.14 -11.25 -15.57
N ASN A 138 7.88 -11.35 -14.26
CA ASN A 138 8.44 -12.42 -13.44
C ASN A 138 7.82 -13.80 -13.75
N TYR A 139 6.51 -13.89 -14.03
CA TYR A 139 5.90 -15.13 -14.49
C TYR A 139 6.55 -15.64 -15.78
N ILE A 140 6.72 -14.75 -16.77
CA ILE A 140 7.38 -15.07 -18.03
C ILE A 140 8.84 -15.49 -17.80
N TYR A 141 9.58 -14.73 -16.96
CA TYR A 141 10.95 -15.07 -16.61
C TYR A 141 11.07 -16.46 -15.96
N ASN A 142 10.21 -16.75 -15.01
CA ASN A 142 10.21 -18.04 -14.33
C ASN A 142 9.94 -19.19 -15.32
N GLU A 143 9.00 -19.00 -16.22
CA GLU A 143 8.65 -20.03 -17.22
C GLU A 143 9.76 -20.23 -18.25
N LEU A 144 10.36 -19.16 -18.76
CA LEU A 144 11.49 -19.24 -19.69
C LEU A 144 12.72 -19.89 -19.04
N ASN A 145 12.98 -19.54 -17.78
CA ASN A 145 14.08 -20.13 -17.03
C ASN A 145 13.90 -21.66 -16.82
N LYS A 146 12.69 -22.12 -16.53
CA LYS A 146 12.37 -23.57 -16.48
C LYS A 146 12.68 -24.26 -17.81
N ARG A 147 12.41 -23.60 -18.91
CA ARG A 147 12.68 -24.10 -20.28
C ARG A 147 14.12 -23.90 -20.72
N LYS A 148 14.99 -23.34 -19.86
CA LYS A 148 16.40 -22.99 -20.17
C LYS A 148 16.54 -22.06 -21.38
N ILE A 149 15.58 -21.18 -21.58
CA ILE A 149 15.60 -20.15 -22.63
C ILE A 149 16.21 -18.89 -22.07
N ALA A 150 17.29 -18.41 -22.71
CA ALA A 150 17.91 -17.14 -22.35
C ALA A 150 16.99 -15.96 -22.70
N ILE A 151 16.83 -15.05 -21.74
CA ILE A 151 15.99 -13.88 -21.91
C ILE A 151 16.82 -12.74 -22.46
N PRO A 152 16.39 -12.08 -23.56
CA PRO A 152 17.13 -10.97 -24.10
C PRO A 152 17.14 -9.79 -23.12
N PRO A 153 18.20 -8.99 -23.07
CA PRO A 153 18.24 -7.80 -22.25
C PRO A 153 17.13 -6.83 -22.67
N LYS A 154 16.51 -6.17 -21.69
CA LYS A 154 15.49 -5.17 -21.94
C LYS A 154 16.09 -4.02 -22.74
N LYS A 155 15.57 -3.77 -23.95
CA LYS A 155 16.00 -2.64 -24.77
C LYS A 155 15.56 -1.34 -24.08
N GLU A 156 16.49 -0.40 -23.95
CA GLU A 156 16.12 0.97 -23.58
C GLU A 156 15.20 1.55 -24.67
N SER A 157 13.98 1.85 -24.29
CA SER A 157 13.03 2.53 -25.19
C SER A 157 13.44 3.99 -25.26
N THR A 158 14.01 4.40 -26.38
CA THR A 158 14.05 5.82 -26.73
C THR A 158 12.62 6.28 -27.02
N LYS A 159 12.10 7.17 -26.17
CA LYS A 159 10.71 7.67 -26.20
C LYS A 159 10.38 8.57 -27.41
N ASP A 160 11.01 8.37 -28.57
CA ASP A 160 10.82 9.24 -29.75
C ASP A 160 9.74 8.77 -30.72
N THR A 161 9.10 7.64 -30.45
CA THR A 161 7.95 7.22 -31.28
C THR A 161 6.65 7.67 -30.61
N LYS A 162 6.08 8.76 -31.13
CA LYS A 162 4.67 9.08 -30.90
C LYS A 162 3.83 8.03 -31.61
N TYR A 163 3.24 7.12 -30.87
CA TYR A 163 2.19 6.27 -31.40
C TYR A 163 0.94 7.13 -31.66
N ALA A 164 0.42 7.11 -32.86
CA ALA A 164 -0.93 7.59 -33.08
C ALA A 164 -1.86 6.72 -32.19
N GLY A 165 -2.61 7.38 -31.33
CA GLY A 165 -3.50 6.68 -30.41
C GLY A 165 -4.45 5.75 -31.17
N ALA A 166 -4.82 4.64 -30.55
CA ALA A 166 -5.89 3.80 -31.05
C ALA A 166 -7.19 4.62 -31.06
N TYR A 167 -7.87 4.63 -32.21
CA TYR A 167 -9.19 5.22 -32.39
C TYR A 167 -10.26 4.31 -31.77
#